data_0421962b4dc096bfeff9f30b4e6be752
#
_entry.id   0421962b4dc096bfeff9f30b4e6be752
#
_cell.length_a   1.000
_cell.length_b   1.000
_cell.length_c   1.000
_cell.angle_alpha   90.00
_cell.angle_beta   90.00
_cell.angle_gamma   90.00
#
_symmetry.space_group_name_H-M   'P 1'
#
loop_
_entity.id
_entity.type
_entity.pdbx_description
1 polymer ?
#
loop_
_entity_poly.entity_id
_entity_poly.type
_entity_poly.pdbx_seq_one_letter_code
_entity_poly.pdbx_strand_id
1 'polypeptide(L)'
;MNFGFNIQERKPQTMSDIDNDKLGALVGKMLGDLGGAFSVPTVRIGFRLGLFDALHRHGAARISELAERTGLAERYVREWAFAQAANGYIAFDAEPERFSLTPEQAMVFANKDSPVYLEGAFELASAMVEGQSKVESAFQTGHGVAWGQSCGCLFCAVGAFFRPGYVNSIVQSWLPSLDGVLPKLKSGAKVADVGCGVGFSTLLMAKAFPLSSFVGYDFHAPSIEQANSHAKAHGLADRVRFVTAPAKGITDRDFDLVTMFDCLHDMGDPRGCAKHVRKLLKPGGSWMIVEPIAADHPAANVGNPVSRLYYNASTMICVPTSLAQEVGEALGAQAGEARLAEVLKEGGFRHVRRAAQGPFNMVLEARP
;
A
#
# COMPACT_ATOMS: atom_id res chain seq x y z
N MET A 1 17.10 -24.17 -40.67
CA MET A 1 16.37 -22.95 -41.04
C MET A 1 17.01 -21.79 -40.29
N ASN A 2 17.76 -20.94 -41.02
CA ASN A 2 18.41 -19.75 -40.43
C ASN A 2 17.38 -18.65 -40.24
N PHE A 3 17.01 -18.33 -39.02
CA PHE A 3 16.26 -17.12 -38.72
C PHE A 3 17.26 -15.95 -38.60
N GLY A 4 17.50 -15.26 -39.72
CA GLY A 4 18.21 -13.99 -39.70
C GLY A 4 17.38 -12.90 -39.04
N PHE A 5 17.72 -12.54 -37.79
CA PHE A 5 17.22 -11.31 -37.18
C PHE A 5 17.90 -10.13 -37.86
N ASN A 6 17.13 -9.42 -38.68
CA ASN A 6 17.54 -8.16 -39.28
C ASN A 6 17.50 -7.07 -38.22
N ILE A 7 18.57 -6.93 -37.44
CA ILE A 7 18.76 -5.80 -36.54
C ILE A 7 19.06 -4.59 -37.44
N GLN A 8 18.04 -3.80 -37.73
CA GLN A 8 18.26 -2.48 -38.30
C GLN A 8 19.08 -1.67 -37.27
N GLU A 9 20.36 -1.47 -37.56
CA GLU A 9 21.20 -0.52 -36.82
C GLU A 9 20.55 0.85 -36.87
N ARG A 10 19.98 1.31 -35.76
CA ARG A 10 19.57 2.71 -35.63
C ARG A 10 20.83 3.56 -35.77
N LYS A 11 20.86 4.46 -36.77
CA LYS A 11 21.91 5.46 -36.88
C LYS A 11 22.06 6.16 -35.53
N PRO A 12 23.29 6.40 -35.05
CA PRO A 12 23.49 7.17 -33.82
C PRO A 12 22.81 8.54 -33.98
N GLN A 13 21.95 8.90 -33.03
CA GLN A 13 21.31 10.22 -33.00
C GLN A 13 22.41 11.29 -32.94
N THR A 14 22.41 12.22 -33.90
CA THR A 14 23.33 13.36 -33.87
C THR A 14 22.75 14.43 -32.95
N MET A 15 23.61 15.30 -32.38
CA MET A 15 23.15 16.43 -31.55
C MET A 15 22.23 17.38 -32.29
N SER A 16 22.21 17.37 -33.63
CA SER A 16 21.29 18.14 -34.46
C SER A 16 19.85 17.62 -34.46
N ASP A 17 19.61 16.40 -33.95
CA ASP A 17 18.28 15.78 -33.91
C ASP A 17 17.57 16.02 -32.58
N ILE A 18 18.19 16.78 -31.66
CA ILE A 18 17.64 17.07 -30.33
C ILE A 18 16.65 18.25 -30.43
N ASP A 19 15.43 18.00 -30.06
CA ASP A 19 14.40 19.00 -29.81
C ASP A 19 14.64 19.64 -28.45
N ASN A 20 15.12 20.87 -28.40
CA ASN A 20 15.49 21.56 -27.18
C ASN A 20 14.30 21.82 -26.25
N ASP A 21 13.08 22.01 -26.79
CA ASP A 21 11.88 22.23 -25.98
C ASP A 21 11.50 20.93 -25.26
N LYS A 22 11.55 19.79 -25.94
CA LYS A 22 11.34 18.48 -25.32
C LYS A 22 12.41 18.14 -24.28
N LEU A 23 13.67 18.47 -24.57
CA LEU A 23 14.76 18.29 -23.62
C LEU A 23 14.53 19.15 -22.37
N GLY A 24 14.19 20.42 -22.53
CA GLY A 24 13.90 21.34 -21.43
C GLY A 24 12.72 20.85 -20.57
N ALA A 25 11.65 20.39 -21.21
CA ALA A 25 10.49 19.81 -20.51
C ALA A 25 10.86 18.53 -19.72
N LEU A 26 11.69 17.65 -20.30
CA LEU A 26 12.17 16.43 -19.62
C LEU A 26 13.05 16.77 -18.42
N VAL A 27 13.99 17.72 -18.59
CA VAL A 27 14.87 18.17 -17.49
C VAL A 27 14.06 18.80 -16.37
N GLY A 28 13.07 19.66 -16.67
CA GLY A 28 12.18 20.25 -15.69
C GLY A 28 11.39 19.18 -14.90
N LYS A 29 10.87 18.18 -15.62
CA LYS A 29 10.22 17.04 -14.98
C LYS A 29 11.17 16.26 -14.05
N MET A 30 12.40 15.99 -14.50
CA MET A 30 13.41 15.27 -13.70
C MET A 30 13.82 16.05 -12.46
N LEU A 31 13.96 17.37 -12.53
CA LEU A 31 14.24 18.21 -11.36
C LEU A 31 13.12 18.13 -10.32
N GLY A 32 11.86 18.15 -10.76
CA GLY A 32 10.72 17.96 -9.86
C GLY A 32 10.72 16.57 -9.20
N ASP A 33 10.97 15.51 -9.99
CA ASP A 33 11.02 14.14 -9.48
C ASP A 33 12.19 13.93 -8.49
N LEU A 34 13.37 14.48 -8.78
CA LEU A 34 14.53 14.44 -7.88
C LEU A 34 14.29 15.26 -6.60
N GLY A 35 13.66 16.43 -6.72
CA GLY A 35 13.26 17.23 -5.55
C GLY A 35 12.36 16.44 -4.62
N GLY A 36 11.36 15.74 -5.16
CA GLY A 36 10.50 14.82 -4.40
C GLY A 36 11.29 13.67 -3.76
N ALA A 37 12.21 13.04 -4.49
CA ALA A 37 13.04 11.96 -3.95
C ALA A 37 13.94 12.45 -2.80
N PHE A 38 14.56 13.61 -2.94
CA PHE A 38 15.42 14.21 -1.90
C PHE A 38 14.60 14.67 -0.68
N SER A 39 13.32 14.98 -0.85
CA SER A 39 12.46 15.35 0.26
C SER A 39 12.11 14.17 1.19
N VAL A 40 12.16 12.92 0.71
CA VAL A 40 11.77 11.74 1.50
C VAL A 40 12.44 11.69 2.87
N PRO A 41 13.78 11.76 3.02
CA PRO A 41 14.41 11.71 4.33
C PRO A 41 14.05 12.91 5.21
N THR A 42 13.94 14.11 4.65
CA THR A 42 13.61 15.31 5.43
C THR A 42 12.16 15.34 5.91
N VAL A 43 11.22 14.85 5.13
CA VAL A 43 9.82 14.65 5.54
C VAL A 43 9.74 13.63 6.67
N ARG A 44 10.45 12.49 6.56
CA ARG A 44 10.51 11.47 7.63
C ARG A 44 11.07 12.04 8.93
N ILE A 45 12.10 12.88 8.86
CA ILE A 45 12.61 13.62 10.02
C ILE A 45 11.49 14.46 10.64
N GLY A 46 10.74 15.18 9.82
CA GLY A 46 9.60 15.98 10.28
C GLY A 46 8.54 15.20 11.05
N PHE A 47 8.17 14.01 10.55
CA PHE A 47 7.24 13.11 11.26
C PHE A 47 7.84 12.58 12.56
N ARG A 48 9.05 12.02 12.50
CA ARG A 48 9.70 11.36 13.64
C ARG A 48 10.04 12.29 14.78
N LEU A 49 10.39 13.52 14.47
CA LEU A 49 10.73 14.56 15.46
C LEU A 49 9.55 15.47 15.81
N GLY A 50 8.35 15.20 15.28
CA GLY A 50 7.13 15.92 15.61
C GLY A 50 7.05 17.35 15.10
N LEU A 51 7.83 17.73 14.08
CA LEU A 51 7.86 19.10 13.54
C LEU A 51 6.53 19.50 12.89
N PHE A 52 5.92 18.60 12.09
CA PHE A 52 4.59 18.83 11.53
C PHE A 52 3.51 18.89 12.61
N ASP A 53 3.59 18.02 13.61
CA ASP A 53 2.66 17.99 14.74
C ASP A 53 2.74 19.28 15.57
N ALA A 54 3.96 19.81 15.80
CA ALA A 54 4.17 21.08 16.50
C ALA A 54 3.56 22.26 15.75
N LEU A 55 3.71 22.33 14.42
CA LEU A 55 3.06 23.36 13.59
C LEU A 55 1.53 23.22 13.62
N HIS A 56 1.02 22.00 13.58
CA HIS A 56 -0.41 21.74 13.61
C HIS A 56 -1.05 22.14 14.94
N ARG A 57 -0.47 21.71 16.06
CA ARG A 57 -1.05 21.96 17.40
C ARG A 57 -0.90 23.39 17.90
N HIS A 58 0.19 24.02 17.53
CA HIS A 58 0.53 25.35 18.10
C HIS A 58 0.46 26.50 17.10
N GLY A 59 0.07 26.19 15.84
CA GLY A 59 -0.05 27.19 14.78
C GLY A 59 1.29 27.71 14.27
N ALA A 60 1.22 28.80 13.52
CA ALA A 60 2.36 29.42 12.87
C ALA A 60 3.51 29.75 13.85
N ALA A 61 4.74 29.50 13.43
CA ALA A 61 5.94 29.68 14.25
C ALA A 61 7.10 30.30 13.47
N ARG A 62 7.91 31.09 14.15
CA ARG A 62 9.28 31.42 13.73
C ARG A 62 10.19 30.21 13.95
N ILE A 63 11.36 30.19 13.35
CA ILE A 63 12.33 29.10 13.50
C ILE A 63 12.68 28.86 14.98
N SER A 64 13.00 29.93 15.74
CA SER A 64 13.33 29.82 17.16
C SER A 64 12.17 29.26 18.00
N GLU A 65 10.93 29.71 17.72
CA GLU A 65 9.72 29.20 18.40
C GLU A 65 9.50 27.70 18.10
N LEU A 66 9.69 27.27 16.85
CA LEU A 66 9.55 25.88 16.46
C LEU A 66 10.63 24.98 17.07
N ALA A 67 11.87 25.49 17.10
CA ALA A 67 13.00 24.82 17.76
C ALA A 67 12.76 24.63 19.26
N GLU A 68 12.28 25.68 19.95
CA GLU A 68 11.93 25.62 21.37
C GLU A 68 10.80 24.63 21.64
N ARG A 69 9.69 24.68 20.87
CA ARG A 69 8.53 23.77 21.00
C ARG A 69 8.90 22.28 20.82
N THR A 70 9.90 22.01 20.01
CA THR A 70 10.33 20.62 19.69
C THR A 70 11.58 20.18 20.45
N GLY A 71 12.28 21.10 21.13
CA GLY A 71 13.55 20.81 21.79
C GLY A 71 14.71 20.52 20.82
N LEU A 72 14.61 20.98 19.59
CA LEU A 72 15.57 20.65 18.51
C LEU A 72 16.54 21.81 18.25
N ALA A 73 17.70 21.49 17.67
CA ALA A 73 18.71 22.50 17.32
C ALA A 73 18.19 23.43 16.21
N GLU A 74 18.12 24.73 16.51
CA GLU A 74 17.53 25.76 15.65
C GLU A 74 18.11 25.77 14.23
N ARG A 75 19.43 25.55 14.07
CA ARG A 75 20.07 25.54 12.76
C ARG A 75 19.52 24.45 11.85
N TYR A 76 19.24 23.24 12.39
CA TYR A 76 18.62 22.15 11.63
C TYR A 76 17.12 22.40 11.37
N VAL A 77 16.41 22.93 12.33
CA VAL A 77 14.98 23.31 12.16
C VAL A 77 14.85 24.35 11.05
N ARG A 78 15.77 25.31 10.95
CA ARG A 78 15.81 26.31 9.87
C ARG A 78 15.94 25.65 8.50
N GLU A 79 16.94 24.79 8.29
CA GLU A 79 17.12 24.12 6.99
C GLU A 79 15.92 23.25 6.65
N TRP A 80 15.41 22.50 7.63
CA TRP A 80 14.24 21.67 7.44
C TRP A 80 13.01 22.48 7.02
N ALA A 81 12.74 23.57 7.70
CA ALA A 81 11.56 24.39 7.42
C ALA A 81 11.61 25.00 6.02
N PHE A 82 12.76 25.57 5.63
CA PHE A 82 12.92 26.07 4.27
C PHE A 82 12.85 24.97 3.21
N ALA A 83 13.41 23.79 3.47
CA ALA A 83 13.29 22.65 2.57
C ALA A 83 11.80 22.24 2.38
N GLN A 84 11.02 22.14 3.47
CA GLN A 84 9.60 21.81 3.37
C GLN A 84 8.79 22.93 2.69
N ALA A 85 9.11 24.19 2.93
CA ALA A 85 8.47 25.32 2.27
C ALA A 85 8.79 25.35 0.76
N ALA A 86 10.05 25.08 0.38
CA ALA A 86 10.44 24.96 -1.03
C ALA A 86 9.74 23.81 -1.76
N ASN A 87 9.41 22.74 -1.05
CA ASN A 87 8.60 21.63 -1.58
C ASN A 87 7.09 21.95 -1.61
N GLY A 88 6.64 23.06 -1.01
CA GLY A 88 5.21 23.39 -0.84
C GLY A 88 4.48 22.55 0.22
N TYR A 89 5.22 21.84 1.08
CA TYR A 89 4.65 20.95 2.11
C TYR A 89 4.24 21.70 3.37
N ILE A 90 4.84 22.87 3.63
CA ILE A 90 4.40 23.83 4.65
C ILE A 90 4.29 25.20 4.03
N ALA A 91 3.46 26.06 4.61
CA ALA A 91 3.33 27.45 4.22
C ALA A 91 4.45 28.30 4.83
N PHE A 92 4.87 29.32 4.09
CA PHE A 92 5.88 30.30 4.53
C PHE A 92 5.40 31.71 4.25
N ASP A 93 5.35 32.52 5.32
CA ASP A 93 5.09 33.96 5.27
C ASP A 93 6.40 34.70 5.49
N ALA A 94 6.79 35.54 4.54
CA ALA A 94 8.06 36.27 4.60
C ALA A 94 8.02 37.43 5.61
N GLU A 95 6.87 38.05 5.79
CA GLU A 95 6.70 39.21 6.68
C GLU A 95 5.42 39.06 7.54
N PRO A 96 5.53 38.69 8.84
CA PRO A 96 6.78 38.26 9.54
C PRO A 96 7.21 36.86 9.13
N GLU A 97 8.53 36.58 9.14
CA GLU A 97 9.05 35.23 8.80
C GLU A 97 8.40 34.18 9.72
N ARG A 98 7.46 33.40 9.15
CA ARG A 98 6.73 32.34 9.87
C ARG A 98 6.46 31.16 8.97
N PHE A 99 6.44 29.98 9.58
CA PHE A 99 6.07 28.71 8.95
C PHE A 99 4.79 28.19 9.60
N SER A 100 3.90 27.63 8.78
CA SER A 100 2.62 27.09 9.23
C SER A 100 2.17 25.90 8.37
N LEU A 101 1.13 25.21 8.80
CA LEU A 101 0.39 24.27 7.97
C LEU A 101 -0.97 24.88 7.61
N THR A 102 -1.29 24.89 6.32
CA THR A 102 -2.68 25.11 5.90
C THR A 102 -3.55 23.93 6.33
N PRO A 103 -4.89 24.05 6.35
CA PRO A 103 -5.78 22.93 6.63
C PRO A 103 -5.50 21.72 5.73
N GLU A 104 -5.24 21.92 4.43
CA GLU A 104 -4.95 20.85 3.45
C GLU A 104 -3.60 20.19 3.76
N GLN A 105 -2.56 20.97 4.06
CA GLN A 105 -1.25 20.44 4.44
C GLN A 105 -1.35 19.67 5.77
N ALA A 106 -2.15 20.12 6.72
CA ALA A 106 -2.38 19.40 7.97
C ALA A 106 -3.07 18.05 7.75
N MET A 107 -4.00 17.94 6.79
CA MET A 107 -4.61 16.67 6.42
C MET A 107 -3.58 15.64 5.91
N VAL A 108 -2.53 16.10 5.23
CA VAL A 108 -1.49 15.24 4.65
C VAL A 108 -0.39 14.90 5.65
N PHE A 109 0.02 15.88 6.48
CA PHE A 109 1.26 15.77 7.27
C PHE A 109 1.05 15.70 8.80
N ALA A 110 -0.14 15.95 9.32
CA ALA A 110 -0.34 16.05 10.77
C ALA A 110 -1.57 15.29 11.30
N ASN A 111 -2.68 15.28 10.55
CA ASN A 111 -3.90 14.63 10.98
C ASN A 111 -3.85 13.12 10.69
N LYS A 112 -3.55 12.31 11.70
CA LYS A 112 -3.39 10.83 11.59
C LYS A 112 -4.69 10.09 11.21
N ASP A 113 -5.86 10.72 11.40
CA ASP A 113 -7.16 10.15 11.05
C ASP A 113 -7.64 10.58 9.65
N SER A 114 -6.86 11.41 8.97
CA SER A 114 -7.15 11.86 7.61
C SER A 114 -7.04 10.72 6.60
N PRO A 115 -7.96 10.63 5.63
CA PRO A 115 -7.87 9.65 4.54
C PRO A 115 -6.67 9.87 3.60
N VAL A 116 -6.03 11.02 3.68
CA VAL A 116 -4.88 11.42 2.87
C VAL A 116 -3.61 11.64 3.70
N TYR A 117 -3.53 11.06 4.90
CA TYR A 117 -2.32 11.10 5.73
C TYR A 117 -1.21 10.24 5.12
N LEU A 118 -0.04 10.83 4.83
CA LEU A 118 0.99 10.20 3.99
C LEU A 118 2.27 9.78 4.72
N GLU A 119 2.35 9.81 6.05
CA GLU A 119 3.54 9.32 6.79
C GLU A 119 3.98 7.93 6.29
N GLY A 120 3.03 6.98 6.19
CA GLY A 120 3.32 5.62 5.73
C GLY A 120 3.86 5.56 4.30
N ALA A 121 3.47 6.48 3.43
CA ALA A 121 4.00 6.54 2.06
C ALA A 121 5.49 6.93 2.04
N PHE A 122 5.90 7.88 2.87
CA PHE A 122 7.31 8.28 2.99
C PHE A 122 8.16 7.21 3.67
N GLU A 123 7.60 6.50 4.66
CA GLU A 123 8.27 5.34 5.26
C GLU A 123 8.44 4.21 4.23
N LEU A 124 7.41 3.92 3.42
CA LEU A 124 7.46 2.92 2.36
C LEU A 124 8.49 3.27 1.28
N ALA A 125 8.54 4.54 0.84
CA ALA A 125 9.53 5.00 -0.13
C ALA A 125 10.97 4.76 0.36
N SER A 126 11.25 5.04 1.64
CA SER A 126 12.55 4.76 2.23
C SER A 126 12.87 3.28 2.31
N ALA A 127 11.89 2.44 2.69
CA ALA A 127 12.07 1.00 2.77
C ALA A 127 12.40 0.38 1.40
N MET A 128 11.82 0.91 0.30
CA MET A 128 12.16 0.49 -1.06
C MET A 128 13.62 0.81 -1.40
N VAL A 129 14.13 1.99 -1.02
CA VAL A 129 15.55 2.35 -1.25
C VAL A 129 16.48 1.41 -0.46
N GLU A 130 16.15 1.09 0.79
CA GLU A 130 16.92 0.15 1.61
C GLU A 130 16.96 -1.27 1.00
N GLY A 131 15.88 -1.68 0.30
CA GLY A 131 15.78 -2.98 -0.38
C GLY A 131 16.45 -3.06 -1.75
N GLN A 132 16.92 -1.94 -2.33
CA GLN A 132 17.33 -1.82 -3.73
C GLN A 132 18.35 -2.87 -4.17
N SER A 133 19.41 -3.10 -3.41
CA SER A 133 20.49 -4.03 -3.79
C SER A 133 20.02 -5.48 -3.96
N LYS A 134 19.00 -5.90 -3.20
CA LYS A 134 18.41 -7.24 -3.32
C LYS A 134 17.61 -7.37 -4.61
N VAL A 135 16.88 -6.32 -4.96
CA VAL A 135 16.10 -6.28 -6.21
C VAL A 135 17.02 -6.19 -7.43
N GLU A 136 18.14 -5.45 -7.36
CA GLU A 136 19.18 -5.45 -8.41
C GLU A 136 19.69 -6.88 -8.70
N SER A 137 19.95 -7.66 -7.65
CA SER A 137 20.33 -9.07 -7.80
C SER A 137 19.21 -9.91 -8.43
N ALA A 138 17.95 -9.65 -8.06
CA ALA A 138 16.79 -10.30 -8.64
C ALA A 138 16.65 -10.00 -10.15
N PHE A 139 16.90 -8.77 -10.59
CA PHE A 139 16.93 -8.41 -12.02
C PHE A 139 17.97 -9.21 -12.81
N GLN A 140 19.11 -9.53 -12.21
CA GLN A 140 20.19 -10.28 -12.87
C GLN A 140 19.91 -11.77 -12.92
N THR A 141 19.26 -12.32 -11.89
CA THR A 141 19.12 -13.78 -11.71
C THR A 141 17.74 -14.30 -12.10
N GLY A 142 16.73 -13.45 -12.19
CA GLY A 142 15.33 -13.82 -12.34
C GLY A 142 14.71 -14.41 -11.07
N HIS A 143 15.46 -14.53 -9.96
CA HIS A 143 14.93 -14.98 -8.67
C HIS A 143 14.19 -13.85 -7.95
N GLY A 144 13.20 -14.22 -7.13
CA GLY A 144 12.51 -13.26 -6.30
C GLY A 144 13.30 -12.83 -5.05
N VAL A 145 12.70 -11.90 -4.30
CA VAL A 145 13.15 -11.51 -2.96
C VAL A 145 12.04 -11.87 -1.98
N ALA A 146 12.27 -12.84 -1.12
CA ALA A 146 11.25 -13.29 -0.17
C ALA A 146 10.85 -12.16 0.78
N TRP A 147 9.56 -12.09 1.12
CA TRP A 147 8.99 -11.06 2.00
C TRP A 147 9.82 -10.89 3.28
N GLY A 148 10.12 -11.98 3.99
CA GLY A 148 10.92 -11.95 5.22
C GLY A 148 12.39 -11.53 5.06
N GLN A 149 12.90 -11.40 3.84
CA GLN A 149 14.23 -10.87 3.55
C GLN A 149 14.25 -9.34 3.39
N SER A 150 13.09 -8.71 3.31
CA SER A 150 12.98 -7.24 3.26
C SER A 150 13.41 -6.62 4.60
N CYS A 151 13.69 -5.31 4.62
CA CYS A 151 13.99 -4.65 5.88
C CYS A 151 12.78 -4.73 6.83
N GLY A 152 13.00 -4.87 8.14
CA GLY A 152 11.92 -4.93 9.13
C GLY A 152 11.01 -3.69 9.12
N CYS A 153 11.46 -2.58 8.58
CA CYS A 153 10.69 -1.37 8.39
C CYS A 153 9.63 -1.49 7.28
N LEU A 154 9.82 -2.38 6.29
CA LEU A 154 8.89 -2.53 5.17
C LEU A 154 7.49 -2.98 5.65
N PHE A 155 7.43 -3.95 6.56
CA PHE A 155 6.16 -4.51 7.04
C PHE A 155 5.29 -3.45 7.74
N CYS A 156 5.92 -2.64 8.60
CA CYS A 156 5.25 -1.52 9.27
C CYS A 156 4.87 -0.42 8.27
N ALA A 157 5.76 -0.13 7.31
CA ALA A 157 5.53 0.90 6.30
C ALA A 157 4.37 0.55 5.36
N VAL A 158 4.26 -0.70 4.91
CA VAL A 158 3.13 -1.17 4.08
C VAL A 158 1.82 -1.04 4.86
N GLY A 159 1.78 -1.52 6.11
CA GLY A 159 0.59 -1.38 6.96
C GLY A 159 0.21 0.10 7.20
N ALA A 160 1.19 0.97 7.43
CA ALA A 160 0.97 2.40 7.61
C ALA A 160 0.51 3.11 6.33
N PHE A 161 1.02 2.67 5.16
CA PHE A 161 0.62 3.20 3.86
C PHE A 161 -0.86 2.96 3.57
N PHE A 162 -1.35 1.74 3.78
CA PHE A 162 -2.74 1.39 3.50
C PHE A 162 -3.73 1.81 4.59
N ARG A 163 -3.25 2.01 5.84
CA ARG A 163 -4.11 2.32 7.00
C ARG A 163 -5.11 3.46 6.76
N PRO A 164 -4.74 4.65 6.21
CA PRO A 164 -5.70 5.73 5.99
C PRO A 164 -6.85 5.31 5.06
N GLY A 165 -6.55 4.61 3.97
CA GLY A 165 -7.54 4.06 3.05
C GLY A 165 -8.48 3.07 3.75
N TYR A 166 -7.94 2.15 4.53
CA TYR A 166 -8.70 1.13 5.24
C TYR A 166 -9.64 1.73 6.29
N VAL A 167 -9.14 2.66 7.12
CA VAL A 167 -9.95 3.35 8.13
C VAL A 167 -11.16 4.05 7.52
N ASN A 168 -10.97 4.66 6.37
CA ASN A 168 -12.00 5.47 5.72
C ASN A 168 -12.90 4.68 4.77
N SER A 169 -12.56 3.43 4.43
CA SER A 169 -13.30 2.72 3.36
C SER A 169 -13.89 1.38 3.78
N ILE A 170 -13.22 0.56 4.61
CA ILE A 170 -13.65 -0.82 4.88
C ILE A 170 -15.09 -0.86 5.38
N VAL A 171 -15.39 -0.14 6.45
CA VAL A 171 -16.70 -0.19 7.10
C VAL A 171 -17.73 0.71 6.42
N GLN A 172 -17.28 1.85 5.90
CA GLN A 172 -18.14 2.89 5.35
C GLN A 172 -18.61 2.62 3.92
N SER A 173 -17.78 1.93 3.12
CA SER A 173 -18.06 1.75 1.69
C SER A 173 -17.81 0.32 1.18
N TRP A 174 -16.70 -0.32 1.52
CA TRP A 174 -16.33 -1.60 0.90
C TRP A 174 -17.22 -2.75 1.38
N LEU A 175 -17.36 -2.96 2.68
CA LEU A 175 -18.26 -3.99 3.21
C LEU A 175 -19.74 -3.77 2.85
N PRO A 176 -20.27 -2.53 2.88
CA PRO A 176 -21.62 -2.25 2.41
C PRO A 176 -21.87 -2.53 0.92
N SER A 177 -20.84 -2.49 0.08
CA SER A 177 -20.97 -2.75 -1.36
C SER A 177 -21.13 -4.23 -1.71
N LEU A 178 -20.88 -5.13 -0.75
CA LEU A 178 -21.03 -6.57 -0.93
C LEU A 178 -22.47 -7.01 -0.70
N ASP A 179 -22.97 -7.90 -1.54
CA ASP A 179 -24.35 -8.34 -1.48
C ASP A 179 -24.62 -9.22 -0.24
N GLY A 180 -25.50 -8.76 0.64
CA GLY A 180 -25.97 -9.50 1.82
C GLY A 180 -24.92 -9.75 2.91
N VAL A 181 -23.71 -9.17 2.81
CA VAL A 181 -22.65 -9.35 3.79
C VAL A 181 -22.89 -8.51 5.05
N LEU A 182 -23.30 -7.25 4.90
CA LEU A 182 -23.48 -6.35 6.04
C LEU A 182 -24.52 -6.87 7.08
N PRO A 183 -25.69 -7.39 6.71
CA PRO A 183 -26.60 -8.03 7.66
C PRO A 183 -25.98 -9.21 8.42
N LYS A 184 -25.20 -10.07 7.75
CA LYS A 184 -24.51 -11.20 8.39
C LYS A 184 -23.50 -10.70 9.42
N LEU A 185 -22.68 -9.70 9.08
CA LEU A 185 -21.72 -9.11 10.02
C LEU A 185 -22.40 -8.52 11.26
N LYS A 186 -23.56 -7.87 11.08
CA LYS A 186 -24.34 -7.29 12.18
C LYS A 186 -25.00 -8.34 13.06
N SER A 187 -25.37 -9.52 12.53
CA SER A 187 -26.01 -10.60 13.26
C SER A 187 -25.05 -11.63 13.86
N GLY A 188 -23.77 -11.56 13.52
CA GLY A 188 -22.74 -12.48 13.98
C GLY A 188 -22.24 -13.40 12.85
N ALA A 189 -21.17 -13.02 12.20
CA ALA A 189 -20.50 -13.75 11.13
C ALA A 189 -19.14 -14.29 11.58
N LYS A 190 -18.69 -15.36 10.93
CA LYS A 190 -17.31 -15.85 11.03
C LYS A 190 -16.51 -15.32 9.83
N VAL A 191 -15.46 -14.54 10.09
CA VAL A 191 -14.68 -13.84 9.07
C VAL A 191 -13.23 -14.31 9.11
N ALA A 192 -12.66 -14.62 7.94
CA ALA A 192 -11.23 -14.82 7.76
C ALA A 192 -10.63 -13.62 7.02
N ASP A 193 -9.51 -13.09 7.52
CA ASP A 193 -8.71 -12.07 6.86
C ASP A 193 -7.37 -12.69 6.46
N VAL A 194 -7.17 -12.96 5.17
CA VAL A 194 -6.02 -13.70 4.65
C VAL A 194 -4.99 -12.72 4.08
N GLY A 195 -3.74 -12.84 4.54
CA GLY A 195 -2.71 -11.83 4.32
C GLY A 195 -2.92 -10.61 5.23
N CYS A 196 -3.31 -10.85 6.48
CA CYS A 196 -3.71 -9.79 7.41
C CYS A 196 -2.56 -8.90 7.92
N GLY A 197 -1.30 -9.26 7.64
CA GLY A 197 -0.13 -8.54 8.11
C GLY A 197 -0.17 -8.30 9.62
N VAL A 198 -0.02 -7.04 10.04
CA VAL A 198 -0.07 -6.62 11.45
C VAL A 198 -1.50 -6.41 12.00
N GLY A 199 -2.53 -6.85 11.28
CA GLY A 199 -3.90 -6.97 11.74
C GLY A 199 -4.77 -5.71 11.66
N PHE A 200 -4.38 -4.66 10.98
CA PHE A 200 -5.16 -3.40 10.94
C PHE A 200 -6.57 -3.59 10.38
N SER A 201 -6.71 -4.21 9.22
CA SER A 201 -8.00 -4.50 8.57
C SER A 201 -8.91 -5.32 9.45
N THR A 202 -8.37 -6.42 10.00
CA THR A 202 -9.09 -7.33 10.90
C THR A 202 -9.62 -6.60 12.14
N LEU A 203 -8.79 -5.79 12.78
CA LEU A 203 -9.18 -5.04 13.99
C LEU A 203 -10.21 -3.94 13.70
N LEU A 204 -10.13 -3.29 12.54
CA LEU A 204 -11.14 -2.31 12.11
C LEU A 204 -12.51 -2.98 11.94
N MET A 205 -12.56 -4.12 11.26
CA MET A 205 -13.80 -4.89 11.10
C MET A 205 -14.32 -5.39 12.45
N ALA A 206 -13.46 -5.91 13.30
CA ALA A 206 -13.85 -6.42 14.61
C ALA A 206 -14.42 -5.33 15.54
N LYS A 207 -13.88 -4.12 15.51
CA LYS A 207 -14.44 -2.98 16.24
C LYS A 207 -15.84 -2.62 15.76
N ALA A 208 -16.06 -2.62 14.45
CA ALA A 208 -17.32 -2.24 13.83
C ALA A 208 -18.43 -3.29 14.00
N PHE A 209 -18.06 -4.59 14.13
CA PHE A 209 -19.03 -5.69 14.17
C PHE A 209 -18.83 -6.55 15.43
N PRO A 210 -19.32 -6.11 16.59
CA PRO A 210 -19.04 -6.73 17.88
C PRO A 210 -19.65 -8.14 18.05
N LEU A 211 -20.64 -8.51 17.26
CA LEU A 211 -21.24 -9.86 17.30
C LEU A 211 -20.51 -10.87 16.43
N SER A 212 -19.60 -10.44 15.56
CA SER A 212 -18.85 -11.28 14.64
C SER A 212 -17.50 -11.70 15.23
N SER A 213 -17.01 -12.86 14.81
CA SER A 213 -15.70 -13.39 15.15
C SER A 213 -14.74 -13.31 13.97
N PHE A 214 -13.47 -13.03 14.25
CA PHE A 214 -12.47 -12.78 13.22
C PHE A 214 -11.21 -13.61 13.42
N VAL A 215 -10.67 -14.14 12.34
CA VAL A 215 -9.37 -14.81 12.33
C VAL A 215 -8.51 -14.20 11.23
N GLY A 216 -7.39 -13.57 11.60
CA GLY A 216 -6.39 -13.11 10.65
C GLY A 216 -5.35 -14.21 10.40
N TYR A 217 -4.98 -14.41 9.15
CA TYR A 217 -3.94 -15.35 8.75
C TYR A 217 -2.85 -14.63 7.96
N ASP A 218 -1.61 -14.88 8.32
CA ASP A 218 -0.45 -14.44 7.56
C ASP A 218 0.68 -15.46 7.71
N PHE A 219 1.50 -15.63 6.68
CA PHE A 219 2.64 -16.55 6.76
C PHE A 219 3.82 -15.95 7.52
N HIS A 220 3.87 -14.63 7.73
CA HIS A 220 4.96 -13.91 8.38
C HIS A 220 4.75 -13.87 9.91
N ALA A 221 5.42 -14.75 10.63
CA ALA A 221 5.26 -14.89 12.08
C ALA A 221 5.47 -13.58 12.88
N PRO A 222 6.49 -12.73 12.59
CA PRO A 222 6.64 -11.47 13.31
C PRO A 222 5.46 -10.51 13.15
N SER A 223 4.80 -10.48 11.98
CA SER A 223 3.57 -9.70 11.77
C SER A 223 2.42 -10.23 12.63
N ILE A 224 2.28 -11.55 12.74
CA ILE A 224 1.24 -12.19 13.57
C ILE A 224 1.46 -11.92 15.06
N GLU A 225 2.69 -11.95 15.54
CA GLU A 225 3.02 -11.58 16.92
C GLU A 225 2.58 -10.15 17.25
N GLN A 226 2.87 -9.23 16.33
CA GLN A 226 2.46 -7.83 16.46
C GLN A 226 0.93 -7.68 16.38
N ALA A 227 0.27 -8.38 15.47
CA ALA A 227 -1.19 -8.37 15.33
C ALA A 227 -1.89 -8.87 16.61
N ASN A 228 -1.39 -9.95 17.23
CA ASN A 228 -1.90 -10.44 18.52
C ASN A 228 -1.69 -9.42 19.66
N SER A 229 -0.56 -8.71 19.66
CA SER A 229 -0.31 -7.63 20.62
C SER A 229 -1.29 -6.48 20.44
N HIS A 230 -1.58 -6.11 19.21
CA HIS A 230 -2.58 -5.09 18.88
C HIS A 230 -4.00 -5.53 19.33
N ALA A 231 -4.38 -6.80 19.11
CA ALA A 231 -5.68 -7.31 19.56
C ALA A 231 -5.85 -7.19 21.08
N LYS A 232 -4.81 -7.53 21.85
CA LYS A 232 -4.79 -7.37 23.31
C LYS A 232 -4.91 -5.91 23.73
N ALA A 233 -4.10 -5.03 23.13
CA ALA A 233 -4.10 -3.61 23.42
C ALA A 233 -5.47 -2.95 23.16
N HIS A 234 -6.25 -3.48 22.22
CA HIS A 234 -7.58 -3.00 21.88
C HIS A 234 -8.73 -3.74 22.59
N GLY A 235 -8.43 -4.70 23.49
CA GLY A 235 -9.46 -5.47 24.20
C GLY A 235 -10.31 -6.37 23.29
N LEU A 236 -9.73 -6.90 22.21
CA LEU A 236 -10.42 -7.71 21.19
C LEU A 236 -9.99 -9.18 21.17
N ALA A 237 -9.11 -9.60 22.08
CA ALA A 237 -8.49 -10.92 22.06
C ALA A 237 -9.47 -12.10 22.32
N ASP A 238 -10.66 -11.83 22.81
CA ASP A 238 -11.74 -12.80 23.04
C ASP A 238 -12.45 -13.27 21.76
N ARG A 239 -12.44 -12.43 20.71
CA ARG A 239 -13.15 -12.68 19.45
C ARG A 239 -12.34 -12.41 18.18
N VAL A 240 -11.08 -12.02 18.36
CA VAL A 240 -10.08 -11.86 17.29
C VAL A 240 -8.86 -12.68 17.63
N ARG A 241 -8.45 -13.55 16.74
CA ARG A 241 -7.17 -14.27 16.84
C ARG A 241 -6.37 -14.13 15.56
N PHE A 242 -5.06 -14.17 15.67
CA PHE A 242 -4.17 -14.17 14.53
C PHE A 242 -3.32 -15.42 14.52
N VAL A 243 -3.18 -16.06 13.36
CA VAL A 243 -2.57 -17.36 13.18
C VAL A 243 -1.52 -17.30 12.08
N THR A 244 -0.32 -17.77 12.37
CA THR A 244 0.73 -17.93 11.35
C THR A 244 0.39 -19.12 10.47
N ALA A 245 -0.02 -18.84 9.24
CA ALA A 245 -0.32 -19.87 8.24
C ALA A 245 -0.23 -19.26 6.82
N PRO A 246 0.32 -19.99 5.84
CA PRO A 246 0.19 -19.62 4.44
C PRO A 246 -1.26 -19.77 4.00
N ALA A 247 -1.71 -18.98 3.01
CA ALA A 247 -3.09 -18.97 2.54
C ALA A 247 -3.63 -20.38 2.21
N LYS A 248 -2.83 -21.22 1.55
CA LYS A 248 -3.18 -22.62 1.20
C LYS A 248 -3.13 -23.58 2.38
N GLY A 249 -2.55 -23.19 3.51
CA GLY A 249 -2.43 -24.01 4.73
C GLY A 249 -3.57 -23.79 5.74
N ILE A 250 -4.51 -22.89 5.49
CA ILE A 250 -5.63 -22.62 6.39
C ILE A 250 -6.54 -23.85 6.46
N THR A 251 -6.75 -24.35 7.68
CA THR A 251 -7.59 -25.54 7.93
C THR A 251 -8.98 -25.22 8.41
N ASP A 252 -9.19 -24.04 9.00
CA ASP A 252 -10.51 -23.55 9.40
C ASP A 252 -11.46 -23.47 8.20
N ARG A 253 -12.76 -23.65 8.47
CA ARG A 253 -13.81 -23.70 7.45
C ARG A 253 -15.04 -22.91 7.92
N ASP A 254 -16.03 -22.87 7.03
CA ASP A 254 -17.35 -22.32 7.31
C ASP A 254 -17.31 -20.82 7.62
N PHE A 255 -16.55 -20.07 6.81
CA PHE A 255 -16.56 -18.63 6.86
C PHE A 255 -17.73 -18.03 6.09
N ASP A 256 -18.38 -17.03 6.68
CA ASP A 256 -19.39 -16.21 6.02
C ASP A 256 -18.77 -15.22 5.06
N LEU A 257 -17.57 -14.74 5.41
CA LEU A 257 -16.77 -13.81 4.62
C LEU A 257 -15.28 -14.18 4.72
N VAL A 258 -14.62 -14.21 3.59
CA VAL A 258 -13.15 -14.14 3.52
C VAL A 258 -12.78 -12.77 2.97
N THR A 259 -11.75 -12.14 3.51
CA THR A 259 -11.21 -10.87 3.02
C THR A 259 -9.74 -11.01 2.67
N MET A 260 -9.31 -10.28 1.66
CA MET A 260 -7.91 -10.05 1.30
C MET A 260 -7.73 -8.58 0.95
N PHE A 261 -6.69 -7.98 1.48
CA PHE A 261 -6.38 -6.58 1.27
C PHE A 261 -4.98 -6.42 0.71
N ASP A 262 -4.90 -6.00 -0.56
CA ASP A 262 -3.67 -5.69 -1.26
C ASP A 262 -2.59 -6.79 -1.15
N CYS A 263 -2.98 -8.07 -1.30
CA CYS A 263 -2.05 -9.18 -1.15
C CYS A 263 -2.21 -10.33 -2.17
N LEU A 264 -3.32 -10.46 -2.88
CA LEU A 264 -3.51 -11.55 -3.85
C LEU A 264 -2.51 -11.44 -5.01
N HIS A 265 -2.22 -10.21 -5.45
CA HIS A 265 -1.26 -9.94 -6.52
C HIS A 265 0.21 -10.22 -6.14
N ASP A 266 0.49 -10.29 -4.84
CA ASP A 266 1.82 -10.61 -4.29
C ASP A 266 2.04 -12.11 -4.07
N MET A 267 0.98 -12.92 -4.17
CA MET A 267 1.08 -14.36 -3.96
C MET A 267 1.76 -15.04 -5.14
N GLY A 268 2.60 -16.03 -4.84
CA GLY A 268 3.24 -16.85 -5.88
C GLY A 268 2.25 -17.73 -6.61
N ASP A 269 1.23 -18.26 -5.92
CA ASP A 269 0.18 -19.10 -6.47
C ASP A 269 -1.23 -18.54 -6.18
N PRO A 270 -1.62 -17.43 -6.83
CA PRO A 270 -2.93 -16.83 -6.60
C PRO A 270 -4.09 -17.74 -7.06
N ARG A 271 -3.88 -18.58 -8.06
CA ARG A 271 -4.88 -19.56 -8.56
C ARG A 271 -5.12 -20.68 -7.54
N GLY A 272 -4.04 -21.24 -6.99
CA GLY A 272 -4.13 -22.22 -5.91
C GLY A 272 -4.74 -21.62 -4.64
N CYS A 273 -4.40 -20.37 -4.32
CA CYS A 273 -5.04 -19.63 -3.25
C CYS A 273 -6.56 -19.49 -3.47
N ALA A 274 -6.99 -19.07 -4.65
CA ALA A 274 -8.41 -18.95 -4.99
C ALA A 274 -9.16 -20.27 -4.85
N LYS A 275 -8.58 -21.38 -5.36
CA LYS A 275 -9.13 -22.73 -5.17
C LYS A 275 -9.27 -23.12 -3.71
N HIS A 276 -8.31 -22.69 -2.88
CA HIS A 276 -8.34 -22.97 -1.45
C HIS A 276 -9.38 -22.12 -0.72
N VAL A 277 -9.42 -20.82 -0.94
CA VAL A 277 -10.39 -19.90 -0.34
C VAL A 277 -11.83 -20.34 -0.60
N ARG A 278 -12.11 -20.82 -1.82
CA ARG A 278 -13.44 -21.38 -2.13
C ARG A 278 -13.87 -22.50 -1.18
N LYS A 279 -12.92 -23.32 -0.71
CA LYS A 279 -13.20 -24.42 0.26
C LYS A 279 -13.36 -23.93 1.70
N LEU A 280 -12.92 -22.73 2.00
CA LEU A 280 -13.06 -22.12 3.34
C LEU A 280 -14.46 -21.55 3.56
N LEU A 281 -15.14 -21.16 2.49
CA LEU A 281 -16.45 -20.48 2.53
C LEU A 281 -17.60 -21.44 2.80
N LYS A 282 -18.57 -20.99 3.58
CA LYS A 282 -19.90 -21.60 3.66
C LYS A 282 -20.64 -21.51 2.31
N PRO A 283 -21.66 -22.35 2.09
CA PRO A 283 -22.67 -22.08 1.07
C PRO A 283 -23.25 -20.67 1.26
N GLY A 284 -23.20 -19.85 0.20
CA GLY A 284 -23.63 -18.45 0.27
C GLY A 284 -22.63 -17.50 0.98
N GLY A 285 -21.43 -17.94 1.26
CA GLY A 285 -20.32 -17.08 1.70
C GLY A 285 -19.77 -16.25 0.55
N SER A 286 -19.09 -15.14 0.90
CA SER A 286 -18.46 -14.22 -0.06
C SER A 286 -16.97 -14.08 0.20
N TRP A 287 -16.21 -13.83 -0.85
CA TRP A 287 -14.83 -13.38 -0.76
C TRP A 287 -14.72 -11.95 -1.24
N MET A 288 -14.23 -11.04 -0.39
CA MET A 288 -13.89 -9.67 -0.71
C MET A 288 -12.41 -9.58 -1.01
N ILE A 289 -12.05 -9.11 -2.18
CA ILE A 289 -10.67 -8.90 -2.62
C ILE A 289 -10.49 -7.41 -2.88
N VAL A 290 -9.65 -6.77 -2.12
CA VAL A 290 -9.24 -5.37 -2.32
C VAL A 290 -7.87 -5.39 -2.96
N GLU A 291 -7.74 -4.75 -4.12
CA GLU A 291 -6.52 -4.75 -4.91
C GLU A 291 -6.23 -3.34 -5.46
N PRO A 292 -4.99 -3.02 -5.81
CA PRO A 292 -4.65 -1.76 -6.45
C PRO A 292 -5.51 -1.48 -7.67
N ILE A 293 -5.98 -0.25 -7.81
CA ILE A 293 -6.74 0.16 -8.99
C ILE A 293 -5.85 0.12 -10.23
N ALA A 294 -6.27 -0.59 -11.25
CA ALA A 294 -5.59 -0.70 -12.53
C ALA A 294 -6.60 -0.90 -13.66
N ALA A 295 -6.30 -0.35 -14.82
CA ALA A 295 -6.97 -0.74 -16.06
C ALA A 295 -6.39 -2.06 -16.58
N ASP A 296 -7.19 -2.82 -17.34
CA ASP A 296 -6.80 -4.12 -17.87
C ASP A 296 -5.69 -4.05 -18.93
N HIS A 297 -5.57 -2.90 -19.59
CA HIS A 297 -4.55 -2.71 -20.61
C HIS A 297 -3.45 -1.76 -20.11
N PRO A 298 -2.15 -2.16 -20.17
CA PRO A 298 -1.05 -1.35 -19.65
C PRO A 298 -0.98 0.08 -20.21
N ALA A 299 -1.33 0.28 -21.48
CA ALA A 299 -1.35 1.60 -22.09
C ALA A 299 -2.32 2.59 -21.41
N ALA A 300 -3.39 2.09 -20.79
CA ALA A 300 -4.33 2.94 -20.06
C ALA A 300 -3.81 3.30 -18.64
N ASN A 301 -2.83 2.57 -18.14
CA ASN A 301 -2.18 2.83 -16.87
C ASN A 301 -0.99 3.80 -17.01
N VAL A 302 -0.31 3.79 -18.16
CA VAL A 302 0.81 4.71 -18.43
C VAL A 302 0.30 6.14 -18.46
N GLY A 303 0.93 7.03 -17.68
CA GLY A 303 0.51 8.42 -17.50
C GLY A 303 -0.41 8.70 -16.32
N ASN A 304 -1.00 7.67 -15.70
CA ASN A 304 -1.76 7.82 -14.47
C ASN A 304 -0.80 7.95 -13.26
N PRO A 305 -0.91 9.02 -12.44
CA PRO A 305 -0.05 9.21 -11.27
C PRO A 305 -0.11 8.05 -10.26
N VAL A 306 -1.28 7.46 -10.06
CA VAL A 306 -1.47 6.32 -9.14
C VAL A 306 -0.79 5.07 -9.69
N SER A 307 -0.93 4.80 -10.99
CA SER A 307 -0.24 3.68 -11.63
C SER A 307 1.29 3.87 -11.60
N ARG A 308 1.77 5.12 -11.68
CA ARG A 308 3.20 5.42 -11.50
C ARG A 308 3.71 4.95 -10.13
N LEU A 309 2.97 5.21 -9.05
CA LEU A 309 3.31 4.71 -7.72
C LEU A 309 3.31 3.19 -7.68
N TYR A 310 2.24 2.57 -8.16
CA TYR A 310 2.06 1.12 -8.08
C TYR A 310 3.03 0.34 -8.97
N TYR A 311 3.39 0.80 -10.17
CA TYR A 311 4.42 0.14 -10.98
C TYR A 311 5.79 0.14 -10.29
N ASN A 312 6.17 1.26 -9.66
CA ASN A 312 7.42 1.33 -8.91
C ASN A 312 7.39 0.41 -7.67
N ALA A 313 6.31 0.44 -6.90
CA ALA A 313 6.14 -0.46 -5.75
C ALA A 313 6.10 -1.93 -6.19
N SER A 314 5.40 -2.24 -7.28
CA SER A 314 5.32 -3.59 -7.84
C SER A 314 6.69 -4.13 -8.25
N THR A 315 7.52 -3.29 -8.89
CA THR A 315 8.89 -3.64 -9.28
C THR A 315 9.76 -3.94 -8.06
N MET A 316 9.60 -3.16 -7.00
CA MET A 316 10.47 -3.26 -5.81
C MET A 316 9.99 -4.27 -4.77
N ILE A 317 8.69 -4.59 -4.75
CA ILE A 317 8.07 -5.37 -3.68
C ILE A 317 7.25 -6.53 -4.25
N CYS A 318 6.18 -6.27 -5.02
CA CYS A 318 5.16 -7.26 -5.34
C CYS A 318 5.71 -8.38 -6.24
N VAL A 319 6.32 -8.01 -7.36
CA VAL A 319 6.89 -8.99 -8.31
C VAL A 319 8.02 -9.79 -7.66
N PRO A 320 9.02 -9.18 -7.00
CA PRO A 320 10.04 -9.94 -6.28
C PRO A 320 9.48 -10.88 -5.22
N THR A 321 8.47 -10.43 -4.45
CA THR A 321 7.83 -11.24 -3.41
C THR A 321 7.13 -12.46 -4.00
N SER A 322 6.37 -12.28 -5.08
CA SER A 322 5.68 -13.36 -5.76
C SER A 322 6.65 -14.39 -6.37
N LEU A 323 7.69 -13.92 -7.07
CA LEU A 323 8.70 -14.77 -7.68
C LEU A 323 9.51 -15.58 -6.66
N ALA A 324 9.61 -15.14 -5.42
CA ALA A 324 10.28 -15.88 -4.34
C ALA A 324 9.42 -17.00 -3.73
N GLN A 325 8.16 -17.11 -4.12
CA GLN A 325 7.23 -18.12 -3.62
C GLN A 325 7.04 -19.26 -4.64
N GLU A 326 6.39 -20.34 -4.18
CA GLU A 326 5.97 -21.45 -5.03
C GLU A 326 5.12 -20.96 -6.21
N VAL A 327 5.35 -21.47 -7.42
CA VAL A 327 4.77 -21.06 -8.70
C VAL A 327 5.34 -19.75 -9.24
N GLY A 328 5.30 -18.64 -8.48
CA GLY A 328 5.86 -17.36 -8.89
C GLY A 328 5.08 -16.71 -10.05
N GLU A 329 3.73 -16.70 -10.02
CA GLU A 329 2.92 -16.16 -11.12
C GLU A 329 3.14 -14.66 -11.36
N ALA A 330 3.54 -13.92 -10.34
CA ALA A 330 3.92 -12.51 -10.37
C ALA A 330 2.89 -11.60 -11.07
N LEU A 331 1.65 -11.61 -10.59
CA LEU A 331 0.57 -10.75 -11.13
C LEU A 331 0.97 -9.27 -11.09
N GLY A 332 1.56 -8.86 -9.97
CA GLY A 332 1.98 -7.47 -9.73
C GLY A 332 0.81 -6.53 -9.43
N ALA A 333 1.13 -5.37 -8.86
CA ALA A 333 0.14 -4.40 -8.39
C ALA A 333 -0.72 -3.74 -9.50
N GLN A 334 -0.45 -4.02 -10.77
CA GLN A 334 -1.20 -3.48 -11.90
C GLN A 334 -1.80 -4.60 -12.77
N ALA A 335 -2.24 -5.68 -12.14
CA ALA A 335 -2.84 -6.84 -12.79
C ALA A 335 -4.11 -6.52 -13.58
N GLY A 336 -4.93 -5.57 -13.10
CA GLY A 336 -6.23 -5.24 -13.67
C GLY A 336 -7.35 -6.21 -13.28
N GLU A 337 -8.59 -5.77 -13.46
CA GLU A 337 -9.78 -6.56 -13.09
C GLU A 337 -9.91 -7.84 -13.89
N ALA A 338 -9.70 -7.79 -15.20
CA ALA A 338 -9.86 -8.94 -16.07
C ALA A 338 -8.93 -10.09 -15.67
N ARG A 339 -7.66 -9.80 -15.37
CA ARG A 339 -6.68 -10.79 -14.93
C ARG A 339 -7.04 -11.38 -13.57
N LEU A 340 -7.44 -10.54 -12.61
CA LEU A 340 -7.89 -10.99 -11.30
C LEU A 340 -9.16 -11.85 -11.42
N ALA A 341 -10.13 -11.44 -12.23
CA ALA A 341 -11.35 -12.22 -12.47
C ALA A 341 -11.06 -13.59 -13.12
N GLU A 342 -10.07 -13.67 -14.01
CA GLU A 342 -9.58 -14.95 -14.56
C GLU A 342 -9.09 -15.87 -13.45
N VAL A 343 -8.19 -15.39 -12.57
CA VAL A 343 -7.66 -16.12 -11.41
C VAL A 343 -8.80 -16.63 -10.51
N LEU A 344 -9.78 -15.78 -10.21
CA LEU A 344 -10.91 -16.14 -9.37
C LEU A 344 -11.82 -17.20 -10.03
N LYS A 345 -12.11 -17.07 -11.33
CA LYS A 345 -12.89 -18.04 -12.08
C LYS A 345 -12.22 -19.41 -12.15
N GLU A 346 -10.91 -19.46 -12.38
CA GLU A 346 -10.14 -20.70 -12.33
C GLU A 346 -10.07 -21.31 -10.92
N GLY A 347 -10.18 -20.46 -9.88
CA GLY A 347 -10.40 -20.88 -8.51
C GLY A 347 -11.76 -21.52 -8.25
N GLY A 348 -12.69 -21.45 -9.24
CA GLY A 348 -14.04 -22.03 -9.20
C GLY A 348 -15.12 -21.06 -8.69
N PHE A 349 -14.83 -19.76 -8.65
CA PHE A 349 -15.85 -18.75 -8.35
C PHE A 349 -16.68 -18.44 -9.60
N ARG A 350 -17.99 -18.55 -9.50
CA ARG A 350 -18.92 -18.39 -10.64
C ARG A 350 -19.35 -16.94 -10.82
N HIS A 351 -19.43 -16.21 -9.73
CA HIS A 351 -19.87 -14.82 -9.71
C HIS A 351 -18.71 -13.96 -9.24
N VAL A 352 -18.14 -13.17 -10.15
CA VAL A 352 -17.09 -12.21 -9.87
C VAL A 352 -17.53 -10.87 -10.41
N ARG A 353 -17.55 -9.84 -9.55
CA ARG A 353 -17.92 -8.48 -9.93
C ARG A 353 -17.07 -7.45 -9.22
N ARG A 354 -16.90 -6.28 -9.82
CA ARG A 354 -16.43 -5.10 -9.09
C ARG A 354 -17.57 -4.60 -8.20
N ALA A 355 -17.37 -4.64 -6.90
CA ALA A 355 -18.35 -4.17 -5.91
C ALA A 355 -18.18 -2.68 -5.61
N ALA A 356 -16.93 -2.20 -5.54
CA ALA A 356 -16.61 -0.80 -5.30
C ALA A 356 -15.25 -0.44 -5.92
N GLN A 357 -14.97 0.85 -5.98
CA GLN A 357 -13.65 1.37 -6.30
C GLN A 357 -13.41 2.71 -5.59
N GLY A 358 -12.15 3.02 -5.33
CA GLY A 358 -11.66 4.29 -4.83
C GLY A 358 -10.55 4.83 -5.74
N PRO A 359 -9.87 5.90 -5.32
CA PRO A 359 -8.76 6.46 -6.09
C PRO A 359 -7.53 5.53 -6.14
N PHE A 360 -7.36 4.65 -5.15
CA PHE A 360 -6.19 3.77 -5.03
C PHE A 360 -6.53 2.30 -5.17
N ASN A 361 -7.75 1.86 -4.85
CA ASN A 361 -8.14 0.47 -4.80
C ASN A 361 -9.41 0.19 -5.59
N MET A 362 -9.53 -1.02 -6.10
CA MET A 362 -10.78 -1.66 -6.52
C MET A 362 -11.14 -2.78 -5.56
N VAL A 363 -12.42 -3.03 -5.40
CA VAL A 363 -12.97 -4.10 -4.56
C VAL A 363 -13.71 -5.08 -5.45
N LEU A 364 -13.26 -6.32 -5.45
CA LEU A 364 -13.95 -7.41 -6.13
C LEU A 364 -14.72 -8.25 -5.11
N GLU A 365 -15.92 -8.66 -5.47
CA GLU A 365 -16.67 -9.68 -4.77
C GLU A 365 -16.68 -10.96 -5.60
N ALA A 366 -16.28 -12.07 -4.98
CA ALA A 366 -16.32 -13.39 -5.59
C ALA A 366 -17.21 -14.34 -4.77
N ARG A 367 -18.08 -15.11 -5.47
CA ARG A 367 -18.96 -16.11 -4.86
C ARG A 367 -18.82 -17.45 -5.56
N PRO A 368 -18.90 -18.57 -4.81
CA PRO A 368 -18.86 -19.93 -5.35
C PRO A 368 -19.87 -20.24 -6.44
#